data_69852e38913352a329a76cb6ef496d6f
#
_entry.id   69852e38913352a329a76cb6ef496d6f
#
_cell.length_a   1.000
_cell.length_b   1.000
_cell.length_c   1.000
_cell.angle_alpha   90.00
_cell.angle_beta   90.00
_cell.angle_gamma   90.00
#
_symmetry.space_group_name_H-M   'P 1'
#
loop_
_entity.id
_entity.type
_entity.pdbx_description
1 polymer ?
#
loop_
_entity_poly.entity_id
_entity_poly.type
_entity_poly.pdbx_seq_one_letter_code
_entity_poly.pdbx_strand_id
1 'polypeptide(L)'
;AFEEATGIHVNSLRLSAGEMLTRVAAEKDNPQASLMFGGSTDNYIAASNQGLLEAYQSPELSNTPENYLDPDGVWNPIYVGAIAFACNRDWFADQGYDYPTSWDDLLDPKYQDMIIMAHPATSGTAYTVLATLIQLKGEDAVWDYLAELNKNMSQYTKSGSAAPNGVALGEAAIALTFSHDGLQPTTEGYPI
;
A
#
# COMPACT_ATOMS: atom_id res chain seq x y z
N ALA A 1 -0.12 -14.43 -20.22
CA ALA A 1 1.04 -15.23 -19.75
C ALA A 1 0.60 -16.50 -19.01
N PHE A 2 -0.05 -16.41 -17.80
CA PHE A 2 -0.44 -17.61 -17.03
C PHE A 2 -1.44 -18.49 -17.78
N GLU A 3 -2.53 -17.93 -18.31
CA GLU A 3 -3.52 -18.66 -19.11
C GLU A 3 -2.93 -19.28 -20.37
N GLU A 4 -2.03 -18.60 -21.06
CA GLU A 4 -1.31 -19.12 -22.22
C GLU A 4 -0.40 -20.29 -21.88
N ALA A 5 0.26 -20.24 -20.72
CA ALA A 5 1.18 -21.27 -20.29
C ALA A 5 0.48 -22.51 -19.73
N THR A 6 -0.70 -22.37 -19.13
CA THR A 6 -1.38 -23.42 -18.38
C THR A 6 -2.70 -23.89 -18.98
N GLY A 7 -3.32 -23.08 -19.85
CA GLY A 7 -4.68 -23.31 -20.35
C GLY A 7 -5.77 -23.06 -19.28
N ILE A 8 -5.40 -22.58 -18.09
CA ILE A 8 -6.34 -22.31 -16.99
C ILE A 8 -6.86 -20.88 -17.14
N HIS A 9 -8.17 -20.74 -17.28
CA HIS A 9 -8.80 -19.41 -17.31
C HIS A 9 -8.87 -18.79 -15.91
N VAL A 10 -8.51 -17.49 -15.79
CA VAL A 10 -8.48 -16.74 -14.53
C VAL A 10 -9.54 -15.64 -14.55
N ASN A 11 -10.52 -15.75 -13.68
CA ASN A 11 -11.45 -14.66 -13.36
C ASN A 11 -10.87 -13.85 -12.19
N SER A 12 -10.61 -12.57 -12.42
CA SER A 12 -10.06 -11.69 -11.38
C SER A 12 -11.05 -10.60 -10.98
N LEU A 13 -11.09 -10.32 -9.68
CA LEU A 13 -11.79 -9.18 -9.12
C LEU A 13 -10.80 -8.33 -8.33
N ARG A 14 -10.62 -7.06 -8.74
CA ARG A 14 -9.75 -6.13 -8.04
C ARG A 14 -10.49 -5.47 -6.88
N LEU A 15 -9.92 -5.59 -5.69
CA LEU A 15 -10.38 -4.97 -4.45
C LEU A 15 -9.19 -4.30 -3.74
N SER A 16 -9.46 -3.38 -2.82
CA SER A 16 -8.45 -2.95 -1.86
C SER A 16 -8.16 -4.07 -0.86
N ALA A 17 -7.00 -4.04 -0.18
CA ALA A 17 -6.57 -5.13 0.69
C ALA A 17 -7.58 -5.42 1.82
N GLY A 18 -8.12 -4.38 2.46
CA GLY A 18 -9.13 -4.54 3.52
C GLY A 18 -10.47 -5.08 2.99
N GLU A 19 -10.89 -4.66 1.78
CA GLU A 19 -12.10 -5.20 1.15
C GLU A 19 -11.92 -6.67 0.76
N MET A 20 -10.74 -7.04 0.27
CA MET A 20 -10.40 -8.42 -0.06
C MET A 20 -10.52 -9.32 1.16
N LEU A 21 -9.92 -8.93 2.29
CA LEU A 21 -10.04 -9.66 3.56
C LEU A 21 -11.49 -9.76 4.03
N THR A 22 -12.22 -8.66 4.02
CA THR A 22 -13.64 -8.62 4.42
C THR A 22 -14.49 -9.56 3.57
N ARG A 23 -14.26 -9.58 2.27
CA ARG A 23 -14.99 -10.44 1.34
C ARG A 23 -14.68 -11.92 1.57
N VAL A 24 -13.39 -12.28 1.67
CA VAL A 24 -12.99 -13.67 1.94
C VAL A 24 -13.59 -14.16 3.27
N ALA A 25 -13.59 -13.31 4.29
CA ALA A 25 -14.22 -13.64 5.58
C ALA A 25 -15.74 -13.84 5.46
N ALA A 26 -16.43 -13.00 4.69
CA ALA A 26 -17.88 -13.13 4.46
C ALA A 26 -18.25 -14.38 3.63
N GLU A 27 -17.34 -14.84 2.77
CA GLU A 27 -17.53 -16.01 1.91
C GLU A 27 -17.00 -17.30 2.53
N LYS A 28 -16.58 -17.28 3.81
CA LYS A 28 -15.90 -18.41 4.50
C LYS A 28 -16.60 -19.76 4.34
N ASP A 29 -17.93 -19.78 4.48
CA ASP A 29 -18.73 -21.02 4.43
C ASP A 29 -19.07 -21.45 2.98
N ASN A 30 -18.84 -20.58 2.01
CA ASN A 30 -19.02 -20.84 0.57
C ASN A 30 -18.02 -20.01 -0.25
N PRO A 31 -16.72 -20.38 -0.26
CA PRO A 31 -15.68 -19.63 -0.92
C PRO A 31 -15.91 -19.45 -2.41
N GLN A 32 -15.88 -18.20 -2.89
CA GLN A 32 -16.05 -17.86 -4.30
C GLN A 32 -14.70 -17.60 -5.01
N ALA A 33 -13.62 -17.44 -4.27
CA ALA A 33 -12.27 -17.25 -4.78
C ALA A 33 -11.35 -18.36 -4.30
N SER A 34 -10.52 -18.88 -5.20
CA SER A 34 -9.51 -19.90 -4.90
C SER A 34 -8.16 -19.29 -4.49
N LEU A 35 -7.95 -17.99 -4.73
CA LEU A 35 -6.68 -17.33 -4.48
C LEU A 35 -6.90 -15.89 -4.05
N MET A 36 -6.28 -15.51 -2.95
CA MET A 36 -6.08 -14.14 -2.51
C MET A 36 -4.71 -13.68 -2.98
N PHE A 37 -4.63 -12.61 -3.79
CA PHE A 37 -3.40 -12.22 -4.48
C PHE A 37 -3.10 -10.73 -4.33
N GLY A 38 -1.89 -10.38 -3.90
CA GLY A 38 -1.46 -8.99 -3.69
C GLY A 38 -1.88 -8.42 -2.33
N GLY A 39 -1.62 -7.15 -2.10
CA GLY A 39 -1.81 -6.51 -0.79
C GLY A 39 -0.63 -6.73 0.14
N SER A 40 -0.76 -6.27 1.37
CA SER A 40 0.26 -6.32 2.40
C SER A 40 0.11 -7.53 3.32
N THR A 41 1.19 -7.95 3.95
CA THR A 41 1.30 -9.16 4.78
C THR A 41 0.33 -9.17 5.96
N ASP A 42 0.00 -8.02 6.55
CA ASP A 42 -0.96 -7.89 7.66
C ASP A 42 -2.33 -8.49 7.34
N ASN A 43 -2.81 -8.34 6.10
CA ASN A 43 -4.08 -8.91 5.66
C ASN A 43 -4.03 -10.44 5.58
N TYR A 44 -2.89 -11.01 5.21
CA TYR A 44 -2.68 -12.47 5.20
C TYR A 44 -2.56 -13.03 6.60
N ILE A 45 -1.86 -12.35 7.50
CA ILE A 45 -1.82 -12.70 8.92
C ILE A 45 -3.22 -12.67 9.53
N ALA A 46 -3.99 -11.63 9.25
CA ALA A 46 -5.38 -11.53 9.73
C ALA A 46 -6.29 -12.61 9.12
N ALA A 47 -6.11 -12.96 7.86
CA ALA A 47 -6.83 -14.06 7.20
C ALA A 47 -6.46 -15.42 7.79
N SER A 48 -5.16 -15.65 8.03
CA SER A 48 -4.66 -16.87 8.66
C SER A 48 -5.23 -17.05 10.07
N ASN A 49 -5.20 -16.01 10.90
CA ASN A 49 -5.74 -16.03 12.26
C ASN A 49 -7.26 -16.32 12.31
N GLN A 50 -7.98 -16.05 11.22
CA GLN A 50 -9.41 -16.37 11.07
C GLN A 50 -9.67 -17.73 10.44
N GLY A 51 -8.60 -18.49 10.07
CA GLY A 51 -8.71 -19.77 9.41
C GLY A 51 -9.32 -19.68 8.00
N LEU A 52 -8.99 -18.63 7.26
CA LEU A 52 -9.50 -18.37 5.91
C LEU A 52 -8.56 -18.86 4.81
N LEU A 53 -7.35 -19.23 5.16
CA LEU A 53 -6.30 -19.66 4.23
C LEU A 53 -5.89 -21.10 4.50
N GLU A 54 -5.59 -21.82 3.43
CA GLU A 54 -4.98 -23.15 3.47
C GLU A 54 -3.46 -23.04 3.30
N ALA A 55 -2.70 -23.82 4.06
CA ALA A 55 -1.26 -23.82 3.97
C ALA A 55 -0.79 -24.43 2.64
N TYR A 56 0.01 -23.66 1.91
CA TYR A 56 0.68 -24.08 0.68
C TYR A 56 1.99 -23.32 0.52
N GLN A 57 3.10 -24.03 0.57
CA GLN A 57 4.40 -23.45 0.30
C GLN A 57 4.82 -23.70 -1.15
N SER A 58 4.97 -22.63 -1.92
CA SER A 58 5.39 -22.73 -3.32
C SER A 58 6.84 -23.25 -3.42
N PRO A 59 7.15 -24.22 -4.31
CA PRO A 59 8.52 -24.66 -4.56
C PRO A 59 9.41 -23.55 -5.12
N GLU A 60 8.83 -22.51 -5.72
CA GLU A 60 9.54 -21.34 -6.27
C GLU A 60 10.18 -20.44 -5.18
N LEU A 61 9.81 -20.64 -3.91
CA LEU A 61 10.35 -19.87 -2.78
C LEU A 61 11.74 -20.33 -2.31
N SER A 62 12.34 -21.32 -2.95
CA SER A 62 13.64 -21.90 -2.54
C SER A 62 14.79 -20.89 -2.42
N ASN A 63 14.71 -19.76 -3.13
CA ASN A 63 15.69 -18.68 -3.09
C ASN A 63 15.20 -17.43 -2.34
N THR A 64 14.04 -17.48 -1.70
CA THR A 64 13.48 -16.38 -0.93
C THR A 64 14.14 -16.34 0.46
N PRO A 65 14.66 -15.19 0.91
CA PRO A 65 15.22 -15.07 2.25
C PRO A 65 14.19 -15.46 3.33
N GLU A 66 14.64 -16.21 4.35
CA GLU A 66 13.79 -16.78 5.39
C GLU A 66 12.94 -15.74 6.13
N ASN A 67 13.49 -14.55 6.33
CA ASN A 67 12.78 -13.44 7.00
C ASN A 67 11.57 -12.89 6.22
N TYR A 68 11.36 -13.30 4.97
CA TYR A 68 10.17 -12.96 4.18
C TYR A 68 9.20 -14.12 4.05
N LEU A 69 9.54 -15.30 4.58
CA LEU A 69 8.67 -16.46 4.52
C LEU A 69 7.70 -16.47 5.71
N ASP A 70 6.51 -16.99 5.47
CA ASP A 70 5.60 -17.33 6.56
C ASP A 70 6.04 -18.65 7.21
N PRO A 71 6.27 -18.68 8.53
CA PRO A 71 6.72 -19.89 9.21
C PRO A 71 5.70 -21.05 9.13
N ASP A 72 4.41 -20.73 9.02
CA ASP A 72 3.32 -21.71 8.92
C ASP A 72 2.97 -22.07 7.47
N GLY A 73 3.57 -21.37 6.49
CA GLY A 73 3.39 -21.60 5.05
C GLY A 73 1.99 -21.31 4.53
N VAL A 74 1.21 -20.46 5.18
CA VAL A 74 -0.17 -20.11 4.77
C VAL A 74 -0.24 -19.00 3.75
N TRP A 75 0.84 -18.24 3.57
CA TRP A 75 0.98 -17.26 2.49
C TRP A 75 2.39 -17.28 1.90
N ASN A 76 2.50 -16.84 0.65
CA ASN A 76 3.75 -16.81 -0.09
C ASN A 76 4.08 -15.37 -0.52
N PRO A 77 5.30 -14.85 -0.26
CA PRO A 77 5.71 -13.53 -0.69
C PRO A 77 5.92 -13.50 -2.21
N ILE A 78 5.52 -12.40 -2.85
CA ILE A 78 5.69 -12.21 -4.30
C ILE A 78 6.53 -10.97 -4.64
N TYR A 79 6.58 -9.97 -3.75
CA TYR A 79 7.42 -8.80 -3.89
C TYR A 79 7.65 -8.13 -2.53
N VAL A 80 8.65 -7.26 -2.48
CA VAL A 80 8.89 -6.35 -1.36
C VAL A 80 8.75 -4.91 -1.86
N GLY A 81 7.98 -4.11 -1.16
CA GLY A 81 7.77 -2.69 -1.47
C GLY A 81 8.24 -1.81 -0.31
N ALA A 82 8.87 -0.68 -0.61
CA ALA A 82 9.20 0.35 0.35
C ALA A 82 8.16 1.48 0.29
N ILE A 83 7.77 2.03 1.44
CA ILE A 83 6.98 3.26 1.52
C ILE A 83 7.87 4.42 1.06
N ALA A 84 7.32 5.29 0.25
CA ALA A 84 7.99 6.45 -0.33
C ALA A 84 7.05 7.66 -0.41
N PHE A 85 7.63 8.82 -0.61
CA PHE A 85 6.93 10.05 -0.97
C PHE A 85 7.00 10.20 -2.49
N ALA A 86 5.88 10.04 -3.18
CA ALA A 86 5.79 10.34 -4.59
C ALA A 86 5.44 11.84 -4.74
N CYS A 87 6.35 12.62 -5.32
CA CYS A 87 6.28 14.07 -5.36
C CYS A 87 6.04 14.57 -6.78
N ASN A 88 5.14 15.55 -6.95
CA ASN A 88 4.93 16.23 -8.23
C ASN A 88 6.07 17.22 -8.50
N ARG A 89 6.93 16.92 -9.47
CA ARG A 89 8.12 17.70 -9.80
C ARG A 89 7.79 19.14 -10.25
N ASP A 90 6.71 19.30 -11.00
CA ASP A 90 6.31 20.61 -11.52
C ASP A 90 5.83 21.50 -10.38
N TRP A 91 5.00 20.96 -9.47
CA TRP A 91 4.56 21.69 -8.30
C TRP A 91 5.75 22.17 -7.43
N PHE A 92 6.70 21.28 -7.15
CA PHE A 92 7.89 21.63 -6.35
C PHE A 92 8.75 22.70 -7.04
N ALA A 93 8.92 22.58 -8.37
CA ALA A 93 9.65 23.57 -9.16
C ALA A 93 8.95 24.95 -9.17
N ASP A 94 7.64 24.97 -9.36
CA ASP A 94 6.83 26.21 -9.39
C ASP A 94 6.84 26.93 -8.05
N GLN A 95 6.83 26.17 -6.93
CA GLN A 95 6.92 26.76 -5.59
C GLN A 95 8.35 27.10 -5.17
N GLY A 96 9.36 26.57 -5.85
CA GLY A 96 10.77 26.72 -5.45
C GLY A 96 11.10 25.97 -4.15
N TYR A 97 10.43 24.87 -3.88
CA TYR A 97 10.64 24.09 -2.67
C TYR A 97 11.52 22.86 -2.94
N ASP A 98 12.34 22.50 -1.95
CA ASP A 98 13.01 21.20 -1.92
C ASP A 98 12.03 20.07 -1.55
N TYR A 99 12.30 18.87 -2.05
CA TYR A 99 11.53 17.67 -1.70
C TYR A 99 11.68 17.33 -0.21
N PRO A 100 10.62 16.78 0.43
CA PRO A 100 10.73 16.30 1.80
C PRO A 100 11.71 15.13 1.88
N THR A 101 12.57 15.14 2.90
CA THR A 101 13.60 14.14 3.16
C THR A 101 13.33 13.32 4.41
N SER A 102 12.37 13.75 5.21
CA SER A 102 11.94 13.10 6.44
C SER A 102 10.43 13.12 6.61
N TRP A 103 9.94 12.26 7.50
CA TRP A 103 8.54 12.27 7.89
C TRP A 103 8.13 13.58 8.56
N ASP A 104 9.04 14.21 9.31
CA ASP A 104 8.75 15.46 10.02
C ASP A 104 8.63 16.66 9.08
N ASP A 105 9.29 16.62 7.91
CA ASP A 105 9.12 17.65 6.87
C ASP A 105 7.68 17.74 6.35
N LEU A 106 6.94 16.61 6.41
CA LEU A 106 5.53 16.57 5.98
C LEU A 106 4.59 17.37 6.87
N LEU A 107 5.03 17.79 8.06
CA LEU A 107 4.26 18.63 8.98
C LEU A 107 4.35 20.12 8.64
N ASP A 108 5.23 20.51 7.71
CA ASP A 108 5.40 21.91 7.32
C ASP A 108 4.07 22.45 6.74
N PRO A 109 3.55 23.59 7.26
CA PRO A 109 2.31 24.20 6.75
C PRO A 109 2.32 24.54 5.25
N LYS A 110 3.50 24.60 4.61
CA LYS A 110 3.59 24.78 3.16
C LYS A 110 2.92 23.67 2.35
N TYR A 111 2.69 22.49 2.97
CA TYR A 111 2.00 21.36 2.37
C TYR A 111 0.53 21.27 2.74
N GLN A 112 -0.06 22.32 3.33
CA GLN A 112 -1.49 22.32 3.68
C GLN A 112 -2.35 21.96 2.48
N ASP A 113 -3.22 20.93 2.65
CA ASP A 113 -4.09 20.37 1.61
C ASP A 113 -3.34 19.84 0.36
N MET A 114 -2.05 19.48 0.52
CA MET A 114 -1.19 19.02 -0.60
C MET A 114 -0.67 17.60 -0.42
N ILE A 115 -1.09 16.87 0.61
CA ILE A 115 -0.69 15.49 0.82
C ILE A 115 -1.88 14.57 0.61
N ILE A 116 -1.65 13.47 -0.08
CA ILE A 116 -2.64 12.42 -0.37
C ILE A 116 -2.12 11.07 0.14
N MET A 117 -2.96 10.28 0.77
CA MET A 117 -2.69 8.86 1.05
C MET A 117 -3.98 8.06 1.01
N ALA A 118 -3.88 6.74 1.01
CA ALA A 118 -5.08 5.92 1.18
C ALA A 118 -5.54 5.91 2.63
N HIS A 119 -6.80 5.49 2.86
CA HIS A 119 -7.34 5.33 4.21
C HIS A 119 -6.84 4.01 4.85
N PRO A 120 -6.28 4.03 6.08
CA PRO A 120 -5.71 2.84 6.71
C PRO A 120 -6.70 1.67 6.92
N ALA A 121 -7.98 1.97 7.10
CA ALA A 121 -9.00 0.93 7.27
C ALA A 121 -9.31 0.14 5.97
N THR A 122 -8.94 0.66 4.80
CA THR A 122 -9.25 0.02 3.51
C THR A 122 -8.01 -0.42 2.75
N SER A 123 -6.86 0.22 2.97
CA SER A 123 -5.64 0.05 2.18
C SER A 123 -4.51 -0.53 3.01
N GLY A 124 -3.94 -1.64 2.57
CA GLY A 124 -2.72 -2.20 3.14
C GLY A 124 -1.51 -1.26 3.01
N THR A 125 -1.41 -0.46 1.94
CA THR A 125 -0.37 0.58 1.79
C THR A 125 -0.43 1.58 2.94
N ALA A 126 -1.62 2.12 3.22
CA ALA A 126 -1.81 3.10 4.30
C ALA A 126 -1.65 2.47 5.68
N TYR A 127 -2.05 1.21 5.85
CA TYR A 127 -1.76 0.46 7.07
C TYR A 127 -0.25 0.30 7.28
N THR A 128 0.51 0.01 6.23
CA THR A 128 1.98 -0.06 6.28
C THR A 128 2.59 1.30 6.63
N VAL A 129 2.06 2.42 6.10
CA VAL A 129 2.47 3.78 6.52
C VAL A 129 2.27 3.97 8.03
N LEU A 130 1.09 3.62 8.53
CA LEU A 130 0.79 3.73 9.97
C LEU A 130 1.72 2.85 10.81
N ALA A 131 1.91 1.59 10.43
CA ALA A 131 2.81 0.67 11.13
C ALA A 131 4.27 1.18 11.13
N THR A 132 4.73 1.74 10.01
CA THR A 132 6.05 2.37 9.90
C THR A 132 6.19 3.55 10.87
N LEU A 133 5.19 4.42 10.93
CA LEU A 133 5.20 5.57 11.85
C LEU A 133 5.16 5.15 13.31
N ILE A 134 4.40 4.11 13.66
CA ILE A 134 4.40 3.53 15.02
C ILE A 134 5.79 3.00 15.38
N GLN A 135 6.46 2.30 14.47
CA GLN A 135 7.82 1.78 14.71
C GLN A 135 8.85 2.91 14.88
N LEU A 136 8.71 4.00 14.12
CA LEU A 136 9.66 5.11 14.15
C LEU A 136 9.45 6.06 15.33
N LYS A 137 8.22 6.32 15.73
CA LYS A 137 7.85 7.35 16.71
C LYS A 137 7.39 6.77 18.05
N GLY A 138 7.03 5.50 18.09
CA GLY A 138 6.38 4.85 19.23
C GLY A 138 4.87 5.06 19.22
N GLU A 139 4.16 4.14 19.90
CA GLU A 139 2.69 4.09 19.89
C GLU A 139 2.06 5.33 20.54
N ASP A 140 2.69 5.89 21.56
CA ASP A 140 2.15 7.07 22.26
C ASP A 140 2.28 8.36 21.43
N ALA A 141 3.44 8.56 20.78
CA ALA A 141 3.74 9.81 20.05
C ALA A 141 3.18 9.85 18.64
N VAL A 142 2.88 8.70 18.03
CA VAL A 142 2.42 8.64 16.65
C VAL A 142 1.08 9.34 16.43
N TRP A 143 0.20 9.31 17.41
CA TRP A 143 -1.14 9.89 17.29
C TRP A 143 -1.11 11.41 17.21
N ASP A 144 -0.24 12.05 17.99
CA ASP A 144 -0.02 13.50 17.90
C ASP A 144 0.58 13.86 16.54
N TYR A 145 1.55 13.10 16.07
CA TYR A 145 2.13 13.29 14.73
C TYR A 145 1.06 13.15 13.63
N LEU A 146 0.22 12.13 13.69
CA LEU A 146 -0.84 11.91 12.70
C LEU A 146 -1.91 13.01 12.73
N ALA A 147 -2.21 13.55 13.91
CA ALA A 147 -3.12 14.69 14.06
C ALA A 147 -2.56 15.95 13.39
N GLU A 148 -1.24 16.20 13.51
CA GLU A 148 -0.58 17.30 12.81
C GLU A 148 -0.50 17.04 11.30
N LEU A 149 -0.09 15.83 10.87
CA LEU A 149 -0.03 15.45 9.47
C LEU A 149 -1.41 15.59 8.78
N ASN A 150 -2.49 15.28 9.51
CA ASN A 150 -3.84 15.39 8.98
C ASN A 150 -4.23 16.81 8.55
N LYS A 151 -3.58 17.84 9.09
CA LYS A 151 -3.81 19.23 8.67
C LYS A 151 -3.31 19.50 7.24
N ASN A 152 -2.34 18.72 6.78
CA ASN A 152 -1.75 18.82 5.44
C ASN A 152 -2.37 17.84 4.43
N MET A 153 -3.26 16.95 4.91
CA MET A 153 -3.94 15.99 4.04
C MET A 153 -5.05 16.65 3.24
N SER A 154 -5.02 16.49 1.90
CA SER A 154 -6.11 16.93 1.02
C SER A 154 -7.23 15.90 0.96
N GLN A 155 -6.88 14.62 0.91
CA GLN A 155 -7.86 13.53 0.85
C GLN A 155 -7.29 12.18 1.24
N TYR A 156 -8.18 11.25 1.58
CA TYR A 156 -7.88 9.84 1.78
C TYR A 156 -8.52 9.00 0.66
N THR A 157 -7.69 8.35 -0.15
CA THR A 157 -8.17 7.49 -1.23
C THR A 157 -8.55 6.10 -0.69
N LYS A 158 -9.29 5.33 -1.49
CA LYS A 158 -9.71 3.98 -1.11
C LYS A 158 -8.56 2.95 -1.19
N SER A 159 -7.66 3.11 -2.17
CA SER A 159 -6.51 2.20 -2.38
C SER A 159 -5.20 2.96 -2.47
N GLY A 160 -4.08 2.30 -2.07
CA GLY A 160 -2.74 2.90 -2.09
C GLY A 160 -2.30 3.35 -3.48
N SER A 161 -2.59 2.57 -4.50
CA SER A 161 -2.25 2.89 -5.90
C SER A 161 -3.06 4.05 -6.50
N ALA A 162 -4.11 4.53 -5.83
CA ALA A 162 -4.87 5.69 -6.30
C ALA A 162 -4.23 7.02 -5.88
N ALA A 163 -3.51 7.06 -4.76
CA ALA A 163 -2.89 8.28 -4.26
C ALA A 163 -1.87 8.91 -5.24
N PRO A 164 -0.93 8.16 -5.85
CA PRO A 164 0.00 8.75 -6.82
C PRO A 164 -0.67 9.29 -8.09
N ASN A 165 -1.86 8.81 -8.46
CA ASN A 165 -2.59 9.35 -9.59
C ASN A 165 -3.08 10.79 -9.32
N GLY A 166 -3.53 11.10 -8.10
CA GLY A 166 -3.88 12.47 -7.72
C GLY A 166 -2.68 13.42 -7.80
N VAL A 167 -1.50 12.95 -7.40
CA VAL A 167 -0.24 13.71 -7.54
C VAL A 167 0.15 13.86 -9.02
N ALA A 168 0.00 12.82 -9.82
CA ALA A 168 0.26 12.86 -11.26
C ALA A 168 -0.60 13.91 -11.98
N LEU A 169 -1.86 14.05 -11.57
CA LEU A 169 -2.82 15.01 -12.13
C LEU A 169 -2.69 16.41 -11.53
N GLY A 170 -1.81 16.64 -10.55
CA GLY A 170 -1.61 17.93 -9.91
C GLY A 170 -2.67 18.28 -8.86
N GLU A 171 -3.46 17.31 -8.40
CA GLU A 171 -4.45 17.49 -7.32
C GLU A 171 -3.81 17.61 -5.94
N ALA A 172 -2.59 17.11 -5.79
CA ALA A 172 -1.76 17.21 -4.61
C ALA A 172 -0.27 17.24 -5.00
N ALA A 173 0.58 17.63 -4.06
CA ALA A 173 2.03 17.69 -4.27
C ALA A 173 2.74 16.38 -3.89
N ILE A 174 2.22 15.65 -2.89
CA ILE A 174 2.89 14.48 -2.30
C ILE A 174 1.88 13.35 -2.11
N ALA A 175 2.25 12.13 -2.51
CA ALA A 175 1.52 10.92 -2.13
C ALA A 175 2.37 10.05 -1.21
N LEU A 176 1.77 9.56 -0.12
CA LEU A 176 2.35 8.52 0.74
C LEU A 176 1.92 7.16 0.19
N THR A 177 2.85 6.44 -0.43
CA THR A 177 2.52 5.22 -1.17
C THR A 177 3.72 4.26 -1.22
N PHE A 178 3.56 3.09 -1.80
CA PHE A 178 4.69 2.25 -2.16
C PHE A 178 5.47 2.86 -3.34
N SER A 179 6.79 2.73 -3.33
CA SER A 179 7.68 3.28 -4.36
C SER A 179 7.31 2.80 -5.78
N HIS A 180 6.92 1.54 -5.94
CA HIS A 180 6.52 1.00 -7.23
C HIS A 180 5.21 1.60 -7.76
N ASP A 181 4.25 1.91 -6.88
CA ASP A 181 3.02 2.61 -7.27
C ASP A 181 3.31 4.07 -7.66
N GLY A 182 4.24 4.73 -6.94
CA GLY A 182 4.68 6.09 -7.25
C GLY A 182 5.43 6.19 -8.58
N LEU A 183 6.16 5.14 -8.97
CA LEU A 183 6.88 5.11 -10.24
C LEU A 183 6.00 4.84 -11.46
N GLN A 184 4.84 4.20 -11.29
CA GLN A 184 3.98 3.85 -12.42
C GLN A 184 3.59 5.07 -13.26
N PRO A 185 3.09 6.20 -12.72
CA PRO A 185 2.73 7.36 -13.53
C PRO A 185 3.91 7.97 -14.29
N THR A 186 5.16 7.80 -13.82
CA THR A 186 6.34 8.29 -14.56
C THR A 186 6.51 7.58 -15.89
N THR A 187 6.14 6.30 -15.99
CA THR A 187 6.19 5.53 -17.24
C THR A 187 5.17 6.02 -18.27
N GLU A 188 4.14 6.74 -17.80
CA GLU A 188 3.10 7.36 -18.63
C GLU A 188 3.42 8.84 -18.93
N GLY A 189 4.56 9.35 -18.46
CA GLY A 189 5.05 10.70 -18.72
C GLY A 189 4.59 11.76 -17.73
N TYR A 190 3.96 11.38 -16.62
CA TYR A 190 3.57 12.33 -15.58
C TYR A 190 4.78 12.83 -14.76
N PRO A 191 4.71 14.05 -14.18
CA PRO A 191 5.81 14.70 -13.49
C PRO A 191 5.94 14.21 -12.02
N ILE A 192 6.19 12.93 -11.80
CA ILE A 192 6.47 12.36 -10.48
C ILE A 192 7.95 12.00 -10.35
#